data_3193a8016646187ec709e006825e58fa
#
_entry.id   3193a8016646187ec709e006825e58fa
#
_cell.length_a   1.000
_cell.length_b   1.000
_cell.length_c   1.000
_cell.angle_alpha   90.00
_cell.angle_beta   90.00
_cell.angle_gamma   90.00
#
_symmetry.space_group_name_H-M   'P 1'
#
loop_
_entity.id
_entity.type
_entity.pdbx_description
1 polymer ?
#
loop_
_entity_poly.entity_id
_entity_poly.type
_entity_poly.pdbx_seq_one_letter_code
_entity_poly.pdbx_strand_id
1 'polypeptide(L)'
;LSINNFRNYKDIKLSINNSPVIIFGENGSGKTNLLEAISFLAPGRGIRSINYNDVTHDDNDLGWSVNANICDIKKNLKFVIGTGVLPKTKKNKSGRILKVDKEFKPITYLSELLSILWITPQMDGIFLGETSKRRRFFDRLIFNNVSSHIKELNIYEKALREIAKIL
;
A
#
# COMPACT_ATOMS: atom_id res chain seq x y z
N LEU A 1 -1.15 3.60 -14.25
CA LEU A 1 -0.26 3.28 -13.16
C LEU A 1 1.17 3.55 -13.57
N SER A 2 1.94 4.23 -12.74
CA SER A 2 3.38 4.48 -12.94
C SER A 2 4.11 4.12 -11.65
N ILE A 3 5.20 3.38 -11.76
CA ILE A 3 6.01 2.89 -10.65
C ILE A 3 7.46 3.27 -10.94
N ASN A 4 8.10 3.94 -9.98
CA ASN A 4 9.47 4.41 -10.12
C ASN A 4 10.30 3.94 -8.93
N ASN A 5 11.51 3.45 -9.24
CA ASN A 5 12.54 3.03 -8.29
C ASN A 5 12.03 2.05 -7.22
N PHE A 6 11.27 1.04 -7.64
CA PHE A 6 10.58 0.11 -6.76
C PHE A 6 10.98 -1.34 -7.07
N ARG A 7 11.58 -2.04 -6.13
CA ARG A 7 12.05 -3.43 -6.28
C ARG A 7 12.98 -3.60 -7.50
N ASN A 8 12.54 -4.41 -8.48
CA ASN A 8 13.24 -4.60 -9.75
C ASN A 8 12.82 -3.60 -10.84
N TYR A 9 11.92 -2.68 -10.53
CA TYR A 9 11.45 -1.68 -11.49
C TYR A 9 12.13 -0.33 -11.30
N LYS A 10 12.91 0.08 -12.29
CA LYS A 10 13.48 1.42 -12.36
C LYS A 10 12.41 2.44 -12.72
N ASP A 11 11.69 2.18 -13.80
CA ASP A 11 10.53 2.95 -14.25
C ASP A 11 9.62 2.04 -15.09
N ILE A 12 8.35 1.97 -14.73
CA ILE A 12 7.35 1.25 -15.51
C ILE A 12 6.04 2.04 -15.54
N LYS A 13 5.42 2.09 -16.72
CA LYS A 13 4.10 2.67 -16.93
C LYS A 13 3.16 1.64 -17.49
N LEU A 14 2.00 1.49 -16.88
CA LEU A 14 0.97 0.54 -17.27
C LEU A 14 -0.36 1.25 -17.46
N SER A 15 -1.00 1.01 -18.58
CA SER A 15 -2.39 1.38 -18.79
C SER A 15 -3.26 0.18 -18.44
N ILE A 16 -4.16 0.37 -17.47
CA ILE A 16 -5.08 -0.65 -16.97
C ILE A 16 -6.49 -0.10 -17.17
N ASN A 17 -7.33 -0.89 -17.80
CA ASN A 17 -8.75 -0.59 -18.01
C ASN A 17 -9.61 -1.44 -17.06
N ASN A 18 -10.94 -1.39 -17.22
CA ASN A 18 -11.89 -2.12 -16.37
C ASN A 18 -11.97 -3.64 -16.65
N SER A 19 -11.05 -4.19 -17.44
CA SER A 19 -10.99 -5.61 -17.75
C SER A 19 -10.09 -6.35 -16.76
N PRO A 20 -10.32 -7.66 -16.52
CA PRO A 20 -9.38 -8.48 -15.77
C PRO A 20 -7.98 -8.43 -16.40
N VAL A 21 -6.96 -8.35 -15.55
CA VAL A 21 -5.55 -8.31 -15.98
C VAL A 21 -4.84 -9.57 -15.50
N ILE A 22 -4.25 -10.30 -16.41
CA ILE A 22 -3.44 -11.49 -16.12
C ILE A 22 -1.98 -11.12 -16.30
N ILE A 23 -1.17 -11.32 -15.26
CA ILE A 23 0.27 -11.07 -15.27
C ILE A 23 0.99 -12.42 -15.33
N PHE A 24 1.73 -12.67 -16.39
CA PHE A 24 2.47 -13.91 -16.59
C PHE A 24 3.93 -13.62 -16.95
N GLY A 25 4.79 -14.62 -16.83
CA GLY A 25 6.22 -14.53 -17.11
C GLY A 25 7.02 -15.47 -16.23
N GLU A 26 8.32 -15.51 -16.41
CA GLU A 26 9.26 -16.37 -15.67
C GLU A 26 9.30 -16.04 -14.18
N ASN A 27 9.77 -16.99 -13.38
CA ASN A 27 10.00 -16.75 -11.94
C ASN A 27 11.11 -15.69 -11.78
N GLY A 28 10.89 -14.75 -10.85
CA GLY A 28 11.83 -13.64 -10.66
C GLY A 28 11.56 -12.41 -11.56
N SER A 29 10.71 -12.48 -12.58
CA SER A 29 10.45 -11.37 -13.51
C SER A 29 9.79 -10.12 -12.88
N GLY A 30 9.39 -10.19 -11.60
CA GLY A 30 8.81 -9.03 -10.90
C GLY A 30 7.29 -9.05 -10.75
N LYS A 31 6.57 -10.06 -11.23
CA LYS A 31 5.09 -10.14 -11.15
C LYS A 31 4.54 -9.77 -9.77
N THR A 32 5.10 -10.39 -8.73
CA THR A 32 4.69 -10.11 -7.34
C THR A 32 5.08 -8.70 -6.91
N ASN A 33 6.18 -8.15 -7.42
CA ASN A 33 6.60 -6.79 -7.12
C ASN A 33 5.64 -5.75 -7.71
N LEU A 34 5.04 -6.04 -8.86
CA LEU A 34 3.98 -5.22 -9.44
C LEU A 34 2.72 -5.22 -8.57
N LEU A 35 2.27 -6.40 -8.11
CA LEU A 35 1.14 -6.52 -7.20
C LEU A 35 1.44 -5.86 -5.84
N GLU A 36 2.69 -5.96 -5.36
CA GLU A 36 3.14 -5.27 -4.16
C GLU A 36 3.04 -3.75 -4.32
N ALA A 37 3.50 -3.20 -5.44
CA ALA A 37 3.37 -1.77 -5.74
C ALA A 37 1.91 -1.31 -5.74
N ILE A 38 1.01 -2.08 -6.37
CA ILE A 38 -0.44 -1.78 -6.36
C ILE A 38 -0.99 -1.80 -4.93
N SER A 39 -0.54 -2.73 -4.09
CA SER A 39 -1.01 -2.82 -2.70
C SER A 39 -0.63 -1.60 -1.84
N PHE A 40 0.36 -0.82 -2.25
CA PHE A 40 0.67 0.47 -1.63
C PHE A 40 -0.32 1.59 -1.99
N LEU A 41 -1.27 1.39 -2.88
CA LEU A 41 -2.40 2.29 -3.05
C LEU A 41 -3.49 2.08 -1.98
N ALA A 42 -3.31 1.13 -1.06
CA ALA A 42 -4.09 0.95 0.16
C ALA A 42 -3.33 1.45 1.40
N PRO A 43 -4.00 1.73 2.52
CA PRO A 43 -3.34 1.97 3.80
C PRO A 43 -2.53 0.74 4.27
N GLY A 44 -1.50 0.98 5.09
CA GLY A 44 -0.65 -0.09 5.64
C GLY A 44 0.64 -0.31 4.86
N ARG A 45 1.26 -1.49 5.06
CA ARG A 45 2.62 -1.83 4.60
C ARG A 45 2.65 -2.74 3.35
N GLY A 46 1.57 -2.75 2.57
CA GLY A 46 1.47 -3.56 1.36
C GLY A 46 1.36 -5.07 1.63
N ILE A 47 1.47 -5.87 0.56
CA ILE A 47 1.29 -7.33 0.61
C ILE A 47 2.29 -8.01 1.56
N ARG A 48 3.56 -7.61 1.52
CA ARG A 48 4.64 -8.27 2.30
C ARG A 48 4.85 -7.70 3.70
N SER A 49 4.14 -6.64 4.08
CA SER A 49 4.25 -5.98 5.41
C SER A 49 5.68 -5.57 5.80
N ILE A 50 6.49 -5.11 4.85
CA ILE A 50 7.91 -4.76 5.00
C ILE A 50 8.13 -3.29 5.36
N ASN A 51 9.36 -2.92 5.68
CA ASN A 51 9.76 -1.53 5.82
C ASN A 51 9.76 -0.84 4.47
N TYR A 52 9.32 0.42 4.46
CA TYR A 52 9.22 1.21 3.23
C TYR A 52 10.55 1.47 2.54
N ASN A 53 11.65 1.45 3.27
CA ASN A 53 12.99 1.65 2.71
C ASN A 53 13.52 0.40 1.98
N ASP A 54 12.99 -0.79 2.31
CA ASP A 54 13.46 -2.05 1.74
C ASP A 54 12.84 -2.36 0.36
N VAL A 55 12.04 -1.46 -0.17
CA VAL A 55 11.38 -1.62 -1.49
C VAL A 55 12.05 -0.82 -2.60
N THR A 56 13.04 0.00 -2.30
CA THR A 56 13.77 0.81 -3.28
C THR A 56 14.54 -0.10 -4.25
N HIS A 57 14.56 0.26 -5.52
CA HIS A 57 15.28 -0.49 -6.57
C HIS A 57 16.80 -0.34 -6.42
N ASP A 58 17.26 0.90 -6.24
CA ASP A 58 18.67 1.23 -6.06
C ASP A 58 18.93 1.73 -4.65
N ASP A 59 20.11 1.39 -4.09
CA ASP A 59 20.58 1.84 -2.77
C ASP A 59 20.94 3.35 -2.72
N ASN A 60 20.69 4.07 -3.79
CA ASN A 60 21.07 5.47 -3.98
C ASN A 60 20.19 6.49 -3.21
N ASP A 61 19.49 6.08 -2.17
CA ASP A 61 18.66 6.96 -1.33
C ASP A 61 17.64 7.83 -2.08
N LEU A 62 17.34 7.50 -3.35
CA LEU A 62 16.43 8.26 -4.21
C LEU A 62 14.95 8.14 -3.81
N GLY A 63 14.64 7.23 -2.90
CA GLY A 63 13.27 6.91 -2.56
C GLY A 63 12.57 6.13 -3.69
N TRP A 64 11.26 5.93 -3.56
CA TRP A 64 10.44 5.24 -4.55
C TRP A 64 9.05 5.88 -4.65
N SER A 65 8.36 5.65 -5.76
CA SER A 65 6.98 6.11 -5.90
C SER A 65 6.10 5.17 -6.70
N VAL A 66 4.83 5.14 -6.32
CA VAL A 66 3.73 4.52 -7.05
C VAL A 66 2.67 5.58 -7.29
N ASN A 67 2.36 5.85 -8.54
CA ASN A 67 1.40 6.85 -8.96
C ASN A 67 0.28 6.20 -9.79
N ALA A 68 -0.96 6.56 -9.53
CA ALA A 68 -2.11 6.04 -10.25
C ALA A 68 -3.06 7.18 -10.64
N ASN A 69 -3.43 7.22 -11.92
CA ASN A 69 -4.56 8.02 -12.39
C ASN A 69 -5.81 7.14 -12.27
N ILE A 70 -6.72 7.54 -11.43
CA ILE A 70 -7.96 6.81 -11.15
C ILE A 70 -9.11 7.50 -11.88
N CYS A 71 -9.93 6.70 -12.54
CA CYS A 71 -11.15 7.14 -13.17
C CYS A 71 -12.32 6.26 -12.69
N ASP A 72 -13.18 6.81 -11.86
CA ASP A 72 -14.45 6.17 -11.48
C ASP A 72 -15.54 6.62 -12.46
N ILE A 73 -15.86 5.73 -13.41
CA ILE A 73 -16.84 6.02 -14.46
C ILE A 73 -18.24 6.21 -13.86
N LYS A 74 -18.58 5.47 -12.80
CA LYS A 74 -19.92 5.54 -12.17
C LYS A 74 -20.15 6.87 -11.46
N LYS A 75 -19.11 7.37 -10.80
CA LYS A 75 -19.16 8.64 -10.06
C LYS A 75 -18.70 9.84 -10.88
N ASN A 76 -18.25 9.63 -12.12
CA ASN A 76 -17.62 10.65 -12.97
C ASN A 76 -16.47 11.41 -12.25
N LEU A 77 -15.70 10.67 -11.44
CA LEU A 77 -14.58 11.24 -10.68
C LEU A 77 -13.25 10.85 -11.32
N LYS A 78 -12.36 11.80 -11.42
CA LYS A 78 -10.97 11.58 -11.83
C LYS A 78 -10.05 12.22 -10.82
N PHE A 79 -9.05 11.49 -10.35
CA PHE A 79 -8.04 11.99 -9.42
C PHE A 79 -6.73 11.23 -9.59
N VAL A 80 -5.66 11.83 -9.11
CA VAL A 80 -4.31 11.28 -9.19
C VAL A 80 -3.83 10.97 -7.77
N ILE A 81 -3.44 9.73 -7.53
CA ILE A 81 -2.80 9.31 -6.29
C ILE A 81 -1.31 9.14 -6.55
N GLY A 82 -0.48 9.71 -5.68
CA GLY A 82 0.95 9.43 -5.62
C GLY A 82 1.34 9.04 -4.20
N THR A 83 1.96 7.88 -4.03
CA THR A 83 2.48 7.42 -2.73
C THR A 83 3.90 6.92 -2.88
N GLY A 84 4.70 7.06 -1.83
CA GLY A 84 6.09 6.64 -1.87
C GLY A 84 6.91 7.15 -0.69
N VAL A 85 8.20 7.02 -0.80
CA VAL A 85 9.18 7.57 0.15
C VAL A 85 10.03 8.58 -0.58
N LEU A 86 10.20 9.76 -0.02
CA LEU A 86 11.07 10.79 -0.59
C LEU A 86 12.54 10.38 -0.46
N PRO A 87 13.42 10.91 -1.33
CA PRO A 87 14.85 10.75 -1.19
C PRO A 87 15.31 11.11 0.21
N LYS A 88 16.25 10.33 0.75
CA LYS A 88 16.82 10.61 2.08
C LYS A 88 17.63 11.91 2.02
N THR A 89 17.24 12.87 2.80
CA THR A 89 17.96 14.11 3.03
C THR A 89 17.99 14.41 4.52
N LYS A 90 18.90 15.30 4.97
CA LYS A 90 18.94 15.73 6.39
C LYS A 90 17.62 16.30 6.91
N LYS A 91 16.74 16.76 6.01
CA LYS A 91 15.44 17.38 6.34
C LYS A 91 14.24 16.42 6.24
N ASN A 92 14.35 15.31 5.49
CA ASN A 92 13.22 14.41 5.29
C ASN A 92 13.24 13.29 6.33
N LYS A 93 12.17 13.21 7.13
CA LYS A 93 11.95 12.02 7.98
C LYS A 93 11.63 10.83 7.06
N SER A 94 12.26 9.69 7.34
CA SER A 94 11.97 8.43 6.64
C SER A 94 10.52 8.02 6.95
N GLY A 95 9.64 8.16 5.98
CA GLY A 95 8.24 7.77 6.12
C GLY A 95 7.54 7.79 4.77
N ARG A 96 6.50 6.95 4.66
CA ARG A 96 5.66 6.93 3.48
C ARG A 96 4.78 8.17 3.44
N ILE A 97 4.73 8.82 2.31
CA ILE A 97 3.88 9.98 2.03
C ILE A 97 2.76 9.61 1.05
N LEU A 98 1.71 10.41 1.08
CA LEU A 98 0.59 10.36 0.15
C LEU A 98 0.33 11.76 -0.40
N LYS A 99 0.15 11.84 -1.72
CA LYS A 99 -0.41 13.00 -2.41
C LYS A 99 -1.65 12.58 -3.19
N VAL A 100 -2.69 13.40 -3.12
CA VAL A 100 -3.88 13.28 -3.95
C VAL A 100 -4.06 14.62 -4.66
N ASP A 101 -4.09 14.60 -5.99
CA ASP A 101 -4.14 15.81 -6.83
C ASP A 101 -3.08 16.85 -6.43
N LYS A 102 -1.85 16.38 -6.16
CA LYS A 102 -0.67 17.15 -5.71
C LYS A 102 -0.72 17.63 -4.24
N GLU A 103 -1.81 17.47 -3.52
CA GLU A 103 -1.91 17.82 -2.09
C GLU A 103 -1.49 16.68 -1.17
N PHE A 104 -0.75 17.01 -0.12
CA PHE A 104 -0.39 16.04 0.91
C PHE A 104 -1.63 15.65 1.73
N LYS A 105 -1.84 14.35 1.89
CA LYS A 105 -2.92 13.78 2.70
C LYS A 105 -2.36 12.72 3.66
N PRO A 106 -3.02 12.44 4.78
CA PRO A 106 -2.66 11.31 5.62
C PRO A 106 -2.85 9.98 4.87
N ILE A 107 -2.00 8.98 5.14
CA ILE A 107 -2.08 7.66 4.48
C ILE A 107 -3.45 6.99 4.65
N THR A 108 -4.12 7.23 5.78
CA THR A 108 -5.47 6.73 6.05
C THR A 108 -6.52 7.23 5.07
N TYR A 109 -6.27 8.36 4.40
CA TYR A 109 -7.17 8.90 3.38
C TYR A 109 -7.34 7.97 2.17
N LEU A 110 -6.38 7.07 1.93
CA LEU A 110 -6.50 6.06 0.88
C LEU A 110 -7.73 5.16 1.04
N SER A 111 -8.15 4.86 2.28
CA SER A 111 -9.35 4.04 2.52
C SER A 111 -10.66 4.73 2.13
N GLU A 112 -10.65 6.05 1.99
CA GLU A 112 -11.80 6.82 1.52
C GLU A 112 -11.87 6.87 -0.02
N LEU A 113 -10.73 6.68 -0.68
CA LEU A 113 -10.61 6.77 -2.14
C LEU A 113 -10.72 5.43 -2.85
N LEU A 114 -10.05 4.40 -2.32
CA LEU A 114 -9.91 3.11 -2.96
C LEU A 114 -10.10 1.96 -1.99
N SER A 115 -10.82 0.95 -2.44
CA SER A 115 -10.94 -0.34 -1.78
C SER A 115 -10.05 -1.36 -2.50
N ILE A 116 -8.94 -1.75 -1.87
CA ILE A 116 -7.98 -2.71 -2.44
C ILE A 116 -7.86 -3.91 -1.52
N LEU A 117 -8.21 -5.07 -2.05
CA LEU A 117 -8.06 -6.35 -1.38
C LEU A 117 -7.13 -7.25 -2.18
N TRP A 118 -6.36 -8.07 -1.50
CA TRP A 118 -5.51 -9.08 -2.13
C TRP A 118 -5.58 -10.41 -1.38
N ILE A 119 -5.36 -11.47 -2.14
CA ILE A 119 -5.19 -12.83 -1.63
C ILE A 119 -3.82 -13.32 -2.09
N THR A 120 -3.10 -13.96 -1.19
CA THR A 120 -1.80 -14.56 -1.48
C THR A 120 -1.81 -16.04 -1.10
N PRO A 121 -0.96 -16.88 -1.69
CA PRO A 121 -0.88 -18.30 -1.31
C PRO A 121 -0.64 -18.52 0.20
N GLN A 122 0.10 -17.61 0.86
CA GLN A 122 0.35 -17.68 2.31
C GLN A 122 -0.92 -17.46 3.16
N MET A 123 -2.00 -16.97 2.55
CA MET A 123 -3.29 -16.78 3.23
C MET A 123 -4.18 -18.03 3.19
N ASP A 124 -3.79 -19.08 2.47
CA ASP A 124 -4.56 -20.31 2.37
C ASP A 124 -4.84 -20.92 3.76
N GLY A 125 -3.82 -20.96 4.63
CA GLY A 125 -3.95 -21.39 6.02
C GLY A 125 -4.31 -20.33 7.05
N ILE A 126 -4.90 -19.17 6.66
CA ILE A 126 -5.10 -18.03 7.57
C ILE A 126 -5.97 -18.36 8.79
N PHE A 127 -6.95 -19.26 8.62
CA PHE A 127 -7.84 -19.68 9.71
C PHE A 127 -7.19 -20.70 10.65
N LEU A 128 -6.17 -21.41 10.20
CA LEU A 128 -5.38 -22.36 10.98
C LEU A 128 -4.16 -21.72 11.66
N GLY A 129 -3.78 -20.52 11.19
CA GLY A 129 -2.59 -19.82 11.64
C GLY A 129 -2.81 -18.88 12.84
N GLU A 130 -1.87 -17.98 13.04
CA GLU A 130 -1.85 -17.01 14.13
C GLU A 130 -3.07 -16.09 14.13
N THR A 131 -3.60 -15.82 15.33
CA THR A 131 -4.74 -14.90 15.55
C THR A 131 -4.45 -13.49 15.01
N SER A 132 -3.20 -13.04 15.12
CA SER A 132 -2.76 -11.73 14.62
C SER A 132 -2.88 -11.60 13.09
N LYS A 133 -2.63 -12.67 12.34
CA LYS A 133 -2.75 -12.70 10.88
C LYS A 133 -4.23 -12.68 10.46
N ARG A 134 -5.09 -13.48 11.14
CA ARG A 134 -6.53 -13.48 10.92
C ARG A 134 -7.12 -12.09 11.15
N ARG A 135 -6.78 -11.49 12.30
CA ARG A 135 -7.27 -10.16 12.66
C ARG A 135 -6.91 -9.13 11.59
N ARG A 136 -5.64 -9.05 11.15
CA ARG A 136 -5.22 -8.11 10.09
C ARG A 136 -5.97 -8.32 8.77
N PHE A 137 -6.32 -9.56 8.46
CA PHE A 137 -7.12 -9.86 7.27
C PHE A 137 -8.54 -9.29 7.42
N PHE A 138 -9.21 -9.53 8.55
CA PHE A 138 -10.54 -8.99 8.81
C PHE A 138 -10.54 -7.47 8.92
N ASP A 139 -9.57 -6.88 9.62
CA ASP A 139 -9.44 -5.42 9.69
C ASP A 139 -9.36 -4.80 8.29
N ARG A 140 -8.64 -5.45 7.36
CA ARG A 140 -8.56 -5.01 5.96
C ARG A 140 -9.90 -5.11 5.23
N LEU A 141 -10.65 -6.18 5.43
CA LEU A 141 -11.99 -6.30 4.87
C LEU A 141 -12.93 -5.22 5.39
N ILE A 142 -12.85 -4.92 6.68
CA ILE A 142 -13.71 -3.94 7.34
C ILE A 142 -13.40 -2.53 6.84
N PHE A 143 -12.14 -2.10 6.83
CA PHE A 143 -11.85 -0.71 6.43
C PHE A 143 -12.01 -0.46 4.92
N ASN A 144 -12.09 -1.51 4.09
CA ASN A 144 -12.52 -1.36 2.70
C ASN A 144 -14.00 -0.99 2.56
N ASN A 145 -14.83 -1.27 3.58
CA ASN A 145 -16.26 -0.96 3.61
C ASN A 145 -16.59 0.18 4.58
N VAL A 146 -15.82 0.31 5.67
CA VAL A 146 -16.03 1.29 6.74
C VAL A 146 -14.73 2.06 6.95
N SER A 147 -14.60 3.22 6.31
CA SER A 147 -13.38 4.04 6.34
C SER A 147 -13.00 4.53 7.74
N SER A 148 -13.98 4.70 8.65
CA SER A 148 -13.72 5.09 10.05
C SER A 148 -12.96 4.02 10.84
N HIS A 149 -13.12 2.73 10.49
CA HIS A 149 -12.49 1.62 11.21
C HIS A 149 -10.97 1.74 11.33
N ILE A 150 -10.31 2.29 10.32
CA ILE A 150 -8.85 2.48 10.37
C ILE A 150 -8.42 3.49 11.44
N LYS A 151 -9.26 4.50 11.72
CA LYS A 151 -8.98 5.47 12.80
C LYS A 151 -9.13 4.80 14.18
N GLU A 152 -10.17 4.01 14.35
CA GLU A 152 -10.42 3.24 15.57
C GLU A 152 -9.32 2.20 15.83
N LEU A 153 -8.89 1.50 14.79
CA LEU A 153 -7.78 0.54 14.86
C LEU A 153 -6.47 1.21 15.30
N ASN A 154 -6.15 2.38 14.75
CA ASN A 154 -4.95 3.13 15.13
C ASN A 154 -5.00 3.59 16.60
N ILE A 155 -6.17 4.01 17.11
CA ILE A 155 -6.37 4.36 18.52
C ILE A 155 -6.15 3.13 19.42
N TYR A 156 -6.75 2.01 19.05
CA TYR A 156 -6.59 0.76 19.78
C TYR A 156 -5.13 0.28 19.83
N GLU A 157 -4.44 0.26 18.68
CA GLU A 157 -3.03 -0.14 18.63
C GLU A 157 -2.11 0.81 19.40
N LYS A 158 -2.45 2.11 19.44
CA LYS A 158 -1.73 3.08 20.27
C LYS A 158 -1.93 2.78 21.76
N ALA A 159 -3.16 2.55 22.19
CA ALA A 159 -3.47 2.21 23.59
C ALA A 159 -2.74 0.92 24.03
N LEU A 160 -2.75 -0.12 23.19
CA LEU A 160 -2.00 -1.36 23.47
C LEU A 160 -0.49 -1.12 23.66
N ARG A 161 0.11 -0.26 22.83
CA ARG A 161 1.54 0.07 22.97
C ARG A 161 1.83 0.87 24.25
N GLU A 162 0.90 1.70 24.69
CA GLU A 162 1.05 2.45 25.95
C GLU A 162 0.92 1.53 27.15
N ILE A 163 -0.05 0.61 27.15
CA ILE A 163 -0.18 -0.41 28.20
C ILE A 163 1.08 -1.28 28.29
N ALA A 164 1.60 -1.75 27.14
CA ALA A 164 2.81 -2.57 27.10
C ALA A 164 4.10 -1.86 27.56
N LYS A 165 4.09 -0.55 27.75
CA LYS A 165 5.21 0.21 28.35
C LYS A 165 5.12 0.35 29.86
N ILE A 166 3.93 0.14 30.42
CA ILE A 166 3.64 0.28 31.85
C ILE A 166 3.84 -1.06 32.58
N LEU A 167 3.63 -2.17 31.86
CA LEU A 167 3.91 -3.54 32.31
C LEU A 167 5.38 -3.91 32.10
#